data_8c16b969b13ee83dd5e33d6b0064fdde
#
_entry.id   8c16b969b13ee83dd5e33d6b0064fdde
#
_cell.length_a   1.000
_cell.length_b   1.000
_cell.length_c   1.000
_cell.angle_alpha   90.00
_cell.angle_beta   90.00
_cell.angle_gamma   90.00
#
_symmetry.space_group_name_H-M   'P 1'
#
loop_
_entity.id
_entity.type
_entity.pdbx_description
1 polymer ?
#
loop_
_entity_poly.entity_id
_entity_poly.type
_entity_poly.pdbx_seq_one_letter_code
_entity_poly.pdbx_strand_id
1 'polypeptide(L)' 'MELSFRKKNKTIMILITGEIDHHTSKELRRQTESALIQMGGRNIIFHFENVTFMDSSGIG' A
#
# COMPACT_ATOMS: atom_id res chain seq x y z
N MET A 1 -2.00 3.82 -10.31
CA MET A 1 -1.83 3.80 -8.84
C MET A 1 -0.46 4.36 -8.47
N GLU A 2 -0.44 5.25 -7.53
CA GLU A 2 0.81 5.80 -6.99
C GLU A 2 0.88 5.50 -5.50
N LEU A 3 2.10 5.25 -5.03
CA LEU A 3 2.35 4.90 -3.64
C LEU A 3 3.40 5.82 -3.04
N SER A 4 3.15 6.24 -1.81
CA SER A 4 4.14 6.95 -1.00
C SER A 4 4.32 6.20 0.30
N PHE A 5 5.56 6.07 0.74
CA PHE A 5 5.90 5.35 1.95
C PHE A 5 6.55 6.30 2.95
N ARG A 6 6.09 6.22 4.19
CA ARG A 6 6.68 6.95 5.30
C ARG A 6 6.81 6.03 6.50
N LYS A 7 7.90 6.16 7.22
CA LYS A 7 8.11 5.38 8.42
C LYS A 7 8.24 6.31 9.62
N LYS A 8 7.52 6.01 10.68
CA LYS A 8 7.68 6.68 11.97
C LYS A 8 7.71 5.61 13.04
N ASN A 9 8.80 5.57 13.80
CA ASN A 9 9.07 4.48 14.74
C ASN A 9 9.12 3.15 13.98
N LYS A 10 8.24 2.21 14.30
CA LYS A 10 8.16 0.92 13.63
C LYS A 10 6.91 0.79 12.76
N THR A 11 6.27 1.91 12.47
CA THR A 11 5.05 1.93 11.67
C THR A 11 5.35 2.52 10.30
N ILE A 12 4.97 1.79 9.27
CA ILE A 12 5.07 2.23 7.88
C ILE A 12 3.70 2.71 7.44
N MET A 13 3.62 3.96 7.01
CA MET A 13 2.40 4.51 6.43
C MET A 13 2.51 4.45 4.92
N ILE A 14 1.51 3.86 4.30
CA ILE A 14 1.45 3.73 2.85
C ILE A 14 0.27 4.54 2.34
N LEU A 15 0.57 5.60 1.60
CA LEU A 15 -0.45 6.45 0.98
C LEU A 15 -0.66 5.97 -0.44
N ILE A 16 -1.91 5.64 -0.76
CA ILE A 16 -2.28 5.08 -2.05
C ILE A 16 -3.14 6.09 -2.78
N THR A 17 -2.78 6.39 -4.03
CA THR A 17 -3.52 7.33 -4.87
C THR A 17 -3.89 6.65 -6.19
N GLY A 18 -5.14 6.81 -6.61
CA GLY A 18 -5.61 6.31 -7.89
C GLY A 18 -6.54 5.12 -7.76
N GLU A 19 -6.46 4.20 -8.70
CA GLU A 19 -7.36 3.07 -8.77
C GLU A 19 -6.67 1.78 -8.35
N ILE A 20 -7.39 0.94 -7.60
CA ILE A 20 -6.92 -0.39 -7.22
C ILE A 20 -7.80 -1.41 -7.93
N ASP A 21 -7.22 -2.16 -8.86
CA ASP A 21 -7.87 -3.26 -9.54
C ASP A 21 -7.10 -4.55 -9.28
N HIS A 22 -7.50 -5.63 -9.96
CA HIS A 22 -6.85 -6.92 -9.77
C HIS A 22 -5.35 -6.87 -10.11
N HIS A 23 -5.00 -6.10 -11.13
CA HIS A 23 -3.62 -5.98 -11.57
C HIS A 23 -2.78 -5.15 -10.60
N THR A 24 -3.29 -3.97 -10.22
CA THR A 24 -2.55 -3.06 -9.34
C THR A 24 -2.49 -3.56 -7.91
N SER A 25 -3.45 -4.38 -7.47
CA SER A 25 -3.41 -4.95 -6.13
C SER A 25 -2.21 -5.87 -5.92
N LYS A 26 -1.80 -6.58 -6.95
CA LYS A 26 -0.60 -7.42 -6.89
C LYS A 26 0.65 -6.58 -6.73
N GLU A 27 0.71 -5.46 -7.44
CA GLU A 27 1.82 -4.52 -7.32
C GLU A 27 1.86 -3.87 -5.94
N LEU A 28 0.70 -3.52 -5.40
CA LEU A 28 0.60 -2.97 -4.05
C LEU A 28 1.16 -3.96 -3.03
N ARG A 29 0.78 -5.23 -3.13
CA ARG A 29 1.27 -6.26 -2.23
C ARG A 29 2.79 -6.40 -2.32
N ARG A 30 3.31 -6.47 -3.55
CA ARG A 30 4.74 -6.63 -3.78
C ARG A 30 5.54 -5.47 -3.19
N GLN A 31 5.08 -4.25 -3.41
CA GLN A 31 5.77 -3.08 -2.88
C GLN A 31 5.66 -2.97 -1.36
N THR A 32 4.52 -3.38 -0.80
CA THR A 32 4.34 -3.41 0.65
C THR A 32 5.31 -4.38 1.32
N GLU A 33 5.44 -5.58 0.78
CA GLU A 33 6.39 -6.56 1.31
C GLU A 33 7.83 -6.08 1.20
N SER A 34 8.18 -5.48 0.07
CA SER A 34 9.50 -4.90 -0.13
C SER A 34 9.79 -3.79 0.89
N ALA A 35 8.81 -2.92 1.13
CA ALA A 35 8.97 -1.83 2.10
C ALA A 35 9.16 -2.36 3.52
N LEU A 36 8.43 -3.41 3.90
CA LEU A 36 8.61 -4.04 5.21
C LEU A 36 10.03 -4.51 5.42
N ILE A 37 10.59 -5.15 4.41
CA ILE A 37 11.95 -5.67 4.49
C ILE A 37 12.97 -4.53 4.52
N GLN A 38 12.83 -3.57 3.62
CA GLN A 38 13.80 -2.49 3.47
C GLN A 38 13.75 -1.47 4.61
N MET A 39 12.57 -1.15 5.10
CA MET A 39 12.37 -0.13 6.12
C MET A 39 12.36 -0.70 7.54
N GLY A 40 12.26 -2.00 7.68
CA GLY A 40 12.28 -2.65 8.99
C GLY A 40 11.08 -2.34 9.86
N GLY A 41 9.92 -2.16 9.25
CA GLY A 41 8.70 -1.86 9.99
C GLY A 41 8.05 -3.10 10.59
N ARG A 42 7.24 -2.89 11.62
CA ARG A 42 6.44 -3.95 12.26
C ARG A 42 4.96 -3.77 12.00
N ASN A 43 4.52 -2.53 11.81
CA ASN A 43 3.12 -2.19 11.61
C ASN A 43 2.96 -1.49 10.29
N ILE A 44 1.81 -1.68 9.66
CA ILE A 44 1.49 -1.03 8.40
C ILE A 44 0.15 -0.33 8.55
N ILE A 45 0.09 0.91 8.10
CA ILE A 45 -1.15 1.68 8.01
C ILE A 45 -1.34 2.05 6.56
N PHE A 46 -2.47 1.64 5.98
CA PHE A 46 -2.84 2.01 4.63
C PHE A 46 -3.77 3.22 4.65
N HIS A 47 -3.46 4.23 3.85
CA HIS A 47 -4.31 5.39 3.66
C HIS A 47 -4.96 5.31 2.28
N PHE A 48 -6.28 5.19 2.27
CA PHE A 48 -7.06 5.05 1.04
C PHE A 48 -7.82 6.33 0.67
N GLU A 49 -7.54 7.45 1.32
CA GLU A 49 -8.28 8.70 1.10
C GLU A 49 -8.30 9.14 -0.37
N ASN A 50 -7.22 8.89 -1.08
CA ASN A 50 -7.07 9.29 -2.47
C ASN A 50 -7.32 8.15 -3.46
N VAL A 51 -7.88 7.05 -2.99
CA VAL A 51 -8.28 5.94 -3.85
C VAL A 51 -9.64 6.26 -4.46
N THR A 52 -9.70 6.33 -5.78
CA THR A 52 -10.91 6.70 -6.51
C THR A 52 -11.76 5.49 -6.90
N PHE A 53 -11.15 4.31 -6.93
CA PHE A 53 -11.84 3.07 -7.29
C PHE A 53 -11.13 1.88 -6.65
N MET A 54 -11.89 0.94 -6.12
CA MET A 54 -11.35 -0.29 -5.57
C MET A 54 -12.21 -1.46 -6.03
N ASP A 55 -11.63 -2.35 -6.82
CA ASP A 55 -12.29 -3.57 -7.26
C ASP A 55 -12.25 -4.58 -6.12
N SER A 56 -13.38 -5.22 -5.85
CA SER A 56 -13.48 -6.24 -4.80
C SER A 56 -12.51 -7.41 -5.04
N SER A 57 -12.21 -7.72 -6.29
CA SER A 57 -11.23 -8.75 -6.62
C SER A 57 -9.81 -8.35 -6.22
N GLY A 58 -9.56 -7.06 -6.05
CA GLY A 58 -8.28 -6.56 -5.61
C GLY A 58 -8.03 -6.71 -4.11
N ILE A 59 -9.06 -7.02 -3.35
CA ILE A 59 -8.97 -7.16 -1.90
C ILE A 59 -8.65 -8.60 -1.50
N GLY A 60 -8.96 -9.52 -2.36
CA GLY A 60 -8.82 -10.95 -2.07
C GLY A 60 -7.42 -11.49 -2.01
#